data_bdc6ce24bf6b6bddf786a98daf86d359
#
_entry.id   bdc6ce24bf6b6bddf786a98daf86d359
#
_cell.length_a   1.000
_cell.length_b   1.000
_cell.length_c   1.000
_cell.angle_alpha   90.00
_cell.angle_beta   90.00
_cell.angle_gamma   90.00
#
_symmetry.space_group_name_H-M   'P 1'
#
loop_
_entity.id
_entity.type
_entity.pdbx_description
1 polymer ?
#
loop_
_entity_poly.entity_id
_entity_poly.type
_entity_poly.pdbx_seq_one_letter_code
_entity_poly.pdbx_strand_id
1 'polypeptide(L)'
;MATNCTSIIRSLAWCQGTPELPGIKRRIYYIGKDQIVKWPTLAHDSRGRLVNSAYVGNFVLSADANWKFIDILPDKSQLTSEAQGEYPSMTQLNKLTAVHPGVGQEASALAAFVNNNDCVYLVETVPGKFRVVGSEAWLVKSTVAQDLGQGPTGTTSTTLSVEATDECPAPFYYGKIETEDGTIQPEAESNVTNSETPYEYNGTTYGSFNDYIDAVAADTGKTPANVEEEFYSLVVQNAGDYQLAAEQLNESAAIWKAEASQSNP
;
A
#
# COMPACT_ATOMS: atom_id res chain seq x y z
N MET A 1 -30.62 -20.22 12.15
CA MET A 1 -29.28 -20.85 12.10
C MET A 1 -28.32 -19.89 12.79
N ALA A 2 -27.69 -20.31 13.87
CA ALA A 2 -26.67 -19.51 14.53
C ALA A 2 -25.44 -19.46 13.58
N THR A 3 -25.16 -18.33 12.99
CA THR A 3 -23.93 -18.09 12.23
C THR A 3 -22.78 -18.09 13.22
N ASN A 4 -21.99 -19.14 13.23
CA ASN A 4 -20.74 -19.18 13.99
C ASN A 4 -19.80 -18.08 13.45
N CYS A 5 -19.74 -16.96 14.16
CA CYS A 5 -18.76 -15.91 13.89
C CYS A 5 -17.40 -16.40 14.39
N THR A 6 -16.62 -17.02 13.50
CA THR A 6 -15.23 -17.35 13.81
C THR A 6 -14.48 -16.06 14.09
N SER A 7 -13.79 -15.98 15.22
CA SER A 7 -12.99 -14.81 15.57
C SER A 7 -11.78 -14.70 14.63
N ILE A 8 -11.52 -13.47 14.13
CA ILE A 8 -10.26 -13.11 13.43
C ILE A 8 -9.28 -12.42 14.37
N ILE A 9 -9.54 -12.47 15.69
CA ILE A 9 -8.64 -11.90 16.68
C ILE A 9 -7.31 -12.63 16.65
N ARG A 10 -6.23 -11.89 16.51
CA ARG A 10 -4.85 -12.39 16.56
C ARG A 10 -4.15 -11.87 17.80
N SER A 11 -3.20 -12.64 18.33
CA SER A 11 -2.32 -12.17 19.40
C SER A 11 -1.35 -11.14 18.83
N LEU A 12 -1.21 -10.01 19.53
CA LEU A 12 -0.21 -9.00 19.22
C LEU A 12 0.91 -9.11 20.25
N ALA A 13 2.01 -9.77 19.86
CA ALA A 13 3.17 -9.95 20.71
C ALA A 13 4.18 -8.81 20.50
N TRP A 14 4.83 -8.40 21.56
CA TRP A 14 5.94 -7.45 21.52
C TRP A 14 7.07 -7.96 22.41
N CYS A 15 8.30 -7.87 21.90
CA CYS A 15 9.50 -8.24 22.65
C CYS A 15 10.11 -7.00 23.30
N GLN A 16 10.28 -7.04 24.63
CA GLN A 16 10.92 -5.96 25.36
C GLN A 16 12.38 -5.77 24.83
N GLY A 17 12.74 -4.51 24.56
CA GLY A 17 14.06 -4.16 24.03
C GLY A 17 14.13 -4.01 22.50
N THR A 18 13.04 -4.32 21.79
CA THR A 18 12.94 -4.01 20.35
C THR A 18 12.42 -2.57 20.20
N PRO A 19 13.21 -1.63 19.65
CA PRO A 19 12.75 -0.26 19.47
C PRO A 19 11.79 -0.18 18.27
N GLU A 20 10.63 0.42 18.50
CA GLU A 20 9.76 0.89 17.43
C GLU A 20 10.17 2.30 17.03
N LEU A 21 10.62 2.47 15.80
CA LEU A 21 11.11 3.76 15.33
C LEU A 21 9.93 4.65 14.90
N PRO A 22 9.67 5.76 15.60
CA PRO A 22 8.57 6.66 15.26
C PRO A 22 8.90 7.55 14.07
N GLY A 23 7.86 8.11 13.44
CA GLY A 23 7.97 9.15 12.44
C GLY A 23 7.88 8.67 11.01
N ILE A 24 7.93 9.65 10.11
CA ILE A 24 7.86 9.49 8.65
C ILE A 24 9.15 9.97 8.02
N LYS A 25 9.49 9.43 6.84
CA LYS A 25 10.68 9.85 6.10
C LYS A 25 10.49 11.21 5.43
N ARG A 26 11.57 11.71 4.81
CA ARG A 26 11.64 13.07 4.22
C ARG A 26 10.77 13.30 3.00
N ARG A 27 10.21 12.23 2.43
CA ARG A 27 9.46 12.28 1.17
C ARG A 27 8.13 11.59 1.31
N ILE A 28 7.08 12.24 0.83
CA ILE A 28 5.76 11.64 0.61
C ILE A 28 5.46 11.66 -0.88
N TYR A 29 4.66 10.71 -1.34
CA TYR A 29 4.23 10.65 -2.73
C TYR A 29 2.74 10.95 -2.81
N TYR A 30 2.29 11.55 -3.91
CA TYR A 30 0.88 11.84 -4.13
C TYR A 30 0.52 11.67 -5.60
N ILE A 31 -0.75 11.40 -5.84
CA ILE A 31 -1.34 11.31 -7.18
C ILE A 31 -2.80 11.76 -7.11
N GLY A 32 -3.32 12.32 -8.20
CA GLY A 32 -4.75 12.55 -8.34
C GLY A 32 -5.50 11.23 -8.41
N LYS A 33 -6.60 11.12 -7.67
CA LYS A 33 -7.42 9.90 -7.62
C LYS A 33 -7.99 9.53 -9.00
N ASP A 34 -8.24 10.52 -9.84
CA ASP A 34 -8.70 10.40 -11.24
C ASP A 34 -7.65 9.73 -12.15
N GLN A 35 -6.38 9.70 -11.75
CA GLN A 35 -5.30 9.05 -12.48
C GLN A 35 -5.12 7.57 -12.10
N ILE A 36 -5.86 7.06 -11.13
CA ILE A 36 -5.82 5.66 -10.69
C ILE A 36 -6.91 4.89 -11.44
N VAL A 37 -6.50 3.97 -12.32
CA VAL A 37 -7.42 3.13 -13.13
C VAL A 37 -7.92 1.93 -12.31
N LYS A 38 -7.02 1.30 -11.53
CA LYS A 38 -7.37 0.16 -10.67
C LYS A 38 -6.69 0.34 -9.31
N TRP A 39 -7.47 0.15 -8.27
CA TRP A 39 -6.99 0.14 -6.90
C TRP A 39 -6.52 -1.24 -6.47
N PRO A 40 -5.49 -1.34 -5.64
CA PRO A 40 -5.22 -2.57 -4.90
C PRO A 40 -6.34 -2.83 -3.89
N THR A 41 -6.53 -4.05 -3.47
CA THR A 41 -7.64 -4.46 -2.61
C THR A 41 -7.18 -4.73 -1.18
N LEU A 42 -8.04 -4.41 -0.21
CA LEU A 42 -7.86 -4.90 1.16
C LEU A 42 -8.43 -6.31 1.27
N ALA A 43 -7.74 -7.18 1.99
CA ALA A 43 -8.17 -8.56 2.18
C ALA A 43 -9.35 -8.63 3.18
N HIS A 44 -10.49 -9.15 2.70
CA HIS A 44 -11.68 -9.39 3.51
C HIS A 44 -12.00 -10.88 3.55
N ASP A 45 -12.60 -11.33 4.64
CA ASP A 45 -13.12 -12.68 4.73
C ASP A 45 -14.46 -12.83 3.96
N SER A 46 -14.98 -14.05 3.86
CA SER A 46 -16.26 -14.36 3.19
C SER A 46 -17.48 -13.61 3.76
N ARG A 47 -17.33 -12.89 4.86
CA ARG A 47 -18.36 -12.08 5.52
C ARG A 47 -18.11 -10.57 5.38
N GLY A 48 -17.10 -10.17 4.60
CA GLY A 48 -16.72 -8.78 4.39
C GLY A 48 -15.99 -8.14 5.57
N ARG A 49 -15.39 -8.93 6.49
CA ARG A 49 -14.60 -8.38 7.60
C ARG A 49 -13.14 -8.28 7.18
N LEU A 50 -12.51 -7.16 7.48
CA LEU A 50 -11.10 -6.93 7.19
C LEU A 50 -10.23 -7.97 7.92
N VAL A 51 -9.39 -8.67 7.17
CA VAL A 51 -8.47 -9.69 7.68
C VAL A 51 -7.08 -9.12 7.90
N ASN A 52 -6.67 -8.19 7.03
CA ASN A 52 -5.35 -7.56 7.07
C ASN A 52 -5.47 -6.07 6.73
N SER A 53 -4.65 -5.24 7.36
CA SER A 53 -4.57 -3.80 7.09
C SER A 53 -3.53 -3.45 6.01
N ALA A 54 -3.27 -4.36 5.07
CA ALA A 54 -2.37 -4.14 3.95
C ALA A 54 -3.11 -4.32 2.63
N TYR A 55 -2.82 -3.44 1.69
CA TYR A 55 -3.27 -3.58 0.31
C TYR A 55 -2.56 -4.73 -0.39
N VAL A 56 -3.33 -5.51 -1.13
CA VAL A 56 -2.86 -6.61 -2.00
C VAL A 56 -2.92 -6.15 -3.45
N GLY A 57 -1.83 -6.29 -4.18
CA GLY A 57 -1.70 -5.86 -5.57
C GLY A 57 -1.13 -4.45 -5.73
N ASN A 58 -1.11 -4.00 -6.97
CA ASN A 58 -0.53 -2.72 -7.36
C ASN A 58 -1.59 -1.68 -7.69
N PHE A 59 -1.29 -0.40 -7.45
CA PHE A 59 -2.01 0.68 -8.11
C PHE A 59 -1.73 0.63 -9.61
N VAL A 60 -2.77 0.54 -10.41
CA VAL A 60 -2.64 0.67 -11.88
C VAL A 60 -3.00 2.12 -12.24
N LEU A 61 -2.02 2.81 -12.79
CA LEU A 61 -2.17 4.21 -13.16
C LEU A 61 -2.61 4.36 -14.62
N SER A 62 -3.18 5.50 -14.96
CA SER A 62 -3.46 5.85 -16.35
C SER A 62 -2.15 6.03 -17.14
N ALA A 63 -2.23 5.93 -18.48
CA ALA A 63 -1.06 6.14 -19.33
C ALA A 63 -0.40 7.49 -19.03
N ASP A 64 0.92 7.49 -18.92
CA ASP A 64 1.76 8.66 -18.60
C ASP A 64 1.57 9.26 -17.19
N ALA A 65 0.78 8.63 -16.31
CA ALA A 65 0.64 9.04 -14.92
C ALA A 65 1.73 8.39 -14.05
N ASN A 66 2.33 9.20 -13.19
CA ASN A 66 3.34 8.77 -12.22
C ASN A 66 3.08 9.41 -10.87
N TRP A 67 3.44 8.73 -9.80
CA TRP A 67 3.47 9.30 -8.46
C TRP A 67 4.43 10.49 -8.41
N LYS A 68 3.91 11.64 -8.01
CA LYS A 68 4.69 12.84 -7.73
C LYS A 68 5.12 12.83 -6.28
N PHE A 69 6.16 13.59 -5.94
CA PHE A 69 6.65 13.64 -4.57
C PHE A 69 6.65 15.07 -3.99
N ILE A 70 6.63 15.12 -2.68
CA ILE A 70 6.82 16.33 -1.88
C ILE A 70 7.89 16.02 -0.84
N ASP A 71 8.99 16.78 -0.84
CA ASP A 71 9.98 16.70 0.22
C ASP A 71 9.51 17.50 1.44
N ILE A 72 9.60 16.89 2.62
CA ILE A 72 9.03 17.38 3.86
C ILE A 72 10.07 17.43 4.99
N LEU A 73 9.74 18.15 6.04
CA LEU A 73 10.48 18.18 7.29
C LEU A 73 9.92 17.10 8.23
N PRO A 74 10.63 15.98 8.45
CA PRO A 74 10.13 14.88 9.28
C PRO A 74 9.74 15.31 10.70
N ASP A 75 10.55 16.18 11.32
CA ASP A 75 10.35 16.63 12.68
C ASP A 75 9.08 17.50 12.88
N LYS A 76 8.50 17.98 11.78
CA LYS A 76 7.27 18.81 11.79
C LYS A 76 6.09 18.11 11.11
N SER A 77 6.29 16.88 10.66
CA SER A 77 5.31 16.13 9.91
C SER A 77 4.90 14.87 10.65
N GLN A 78 3.63 14.48 10.52
CA GLN A 78 3.09 13.31 11.23
C GLN A 78 1.93 12.68 10.48
N LEU A 79 1.76 11.38 10.70
CA LEU A 79 0.58 10.61 10.30
C LEU A 79 -0.07 10.04 11.54
N THR A 80 -1.37 10.29 11.72
CA THR A 80 -2.17 9.77 12.82
C THR A 80 -3.44 9.13 12.29
N SER A 81 -3.97 8.16 13.03
CA SER A 81 -5.24 7.50 12.72
C SER A 81 -6.09 7.46 13.99
N GLU A 82 -7.34 7.86 13.88
CA GLU A 82 -8.28 7.86 14.99
C GLU A 82 -9.61 7.23 14.57
N ALA A 83 -10.27 6.52 15.46
CA ALA A 83 -11.57 5.95 15.21
C ALA A 83 -12.63 7.06 15.12
N GLN A 84 -13.56 6.95 14.15
CA GLN A 84 -14.68 7.87 13.99
C GLN A 84 -15.98 7.10 13.74
N GLY A 85 -17.13 7.80 13.96
CA GLY A 85 -18.45 7.20 13.81
C GLY A 85 -18.96 6.58 15.09
N GLU A 86 -20.07 5.84 14.99
CA GLU A 86 -20.73 5.20 16.11
C GLU A 86 -20.81 3.68 15.87
N TYR A 87 -20.69 2.92 16.99
CA TYR A 87 -20.87 1.47 16.93
C TYR A 87 -22.28 1.13 16.38
N PRO A 88 -22.43 0.16 15.44
CA PRO A 88 -21.40 -0.78 14.94
C PRO A 88 -20.71 -0.36 13.63
N SER A 89 -20.87 0.86 13.16
CA SER A 89 -20.39 1.36 11.85
C SER A 89 -19.20 2.31 11.99
N MET A 90 -18.23 1.95 12.81
CA MET A 90 -17.04 2.76 13.01
C MET A 90 -16.07 2.61 11.82
N THR A 91 -15.47 3.73 11.44
CA THR A 91 -14.41 3.85 10.44
C THR A 91 -13.17 4.48 11.08
N GLN A 92 -12.11 4.64 10.29
CA GLN A 92 -10.88 5.31 10.72
C GLN A 92 -10.71 6.63 9.97
N LEU A 93 -10.35 7.67 10.69
CA LEU A 93 -9.94 8.95 10.12
C LEU A 93 -8.41 9.03 10.18
N ASN A 94 -7.80 8.95 9.00
CA ASN A 94 -6.36 9.06 8.81
C ASN A 94 -6.00 10.52 8.53
N LYS A 95 -5.14 11.11 9.36
CA LYS A 95 -4.72 12.51 9.27
C LYS A 95 -3.23 12.57 8.98
N LEU A 96 -2.87 13.17 7.86
CA LEU A 96 -1.49 13.47 7.51
C LEU A 96 -1.26 14.97 7.63
N THR A 97 -0.25 15.37 8.39
CA THR A 97 0.30 16.72 8.36
C THR A 97 1.71 16.64 7.79
N ALA A 98 1.96 17.32 6.68
CA ALA A 98 3.25 17.33 6.01
C ALA A 98 3.71 18.78 5.81
N VAL A 99 4.90 19.09 6.28
CA VAL A 99 5.46 20.45 6.24
C VAL A 99 6.62 20.48 5.24
N HIS A 100 6.43 21.18 4.13
CA HIS A 100 7.48 21.46 3.15
C HIS A 100 8.18 22.78 3.49
N PRO A 101 9.54 22.83 3.46
CA PRO A 101 10.25 24.06 3.70
C PRO A 101 10.11 25.01 2.50
N GLY A 102 9.67 26.23 2.77
CA GLY A 102 9.55 27.28 1.75
C GLY A 102 8.14 27.46 1.18
N VAL A 103 7.99 28.52 0.39
CA VAL A 103 6.74 28.99 -0.21
C VAL A 103 6.98 29.46 -1.67
N GLY A 104 7.83 28.75 -2.41
CA GLY A 104 8.17 29.06 -3.78
C GLY A 104 6.98 28.96 -4.75
N GLN A 105 7.22 29.32 -6.00
CA GLN A 105 6.21 29.30 -7.05
C GLN A 105 5.63 27.89 -7.25
N GLU A 106 6.48 26.86 -7.21
CA GLU A 106 6.07 25.45 -7.35
C GLU A 106 5.20 24.98 -6.18
N ALA A 107 5.58 25.35 -4.94
CA ALA A 107 4.78 25.05 -3.76
C ALA A 107 3.42 25.75 -3.80
N SER A 108 3.33 26.94 -4.36
CA SER A 108 2.08 27.67 -4.52
C SER A 108 1.19 27.06 -5.61
N ALA A 109 1.79 26.58 -6.70
CA ALA A 109 1.08 25.86 -7.76
C ALA A 109 0.53 24.51 -7.23
N LEU A 110 1.36 23.79 -6.48
CA LEU A 110 0.95 22.55 -5.79
C LEU A 110 -0.23 22.81 -4.84
N ALA A 111 -0.18 23.89 -4.05
CA ALA A 111 -1.27 24.26 -3.14
C ALA A 111 -2.58 24.49 -3.89
N ALA A 112 -2.53 25.22 -5.02
CA ALA A 112 -3.70 25.47 -5.83
C ALA A 112 -4.29 24.18 -6.44
N PHE A 113 -3.43 23.24 -6.85
CA PHE A 113 -3.85 21.94 -7.37
C PHE A 113 -4.47 21.09 -6.27
N VAL A 114 -3.77 20.84 -5.18
CA VAL A 114 -4.19 19.92 -4.11
C VAL A 114 -5.46 20.37 -3.40
N ASN A 115 -5.64 21.68 -3.21
CA ASN A 115 -6.84 22.23 -2.56
C ASN A 115 -8.13 21.97 -3.35
N ASN A 116 -8.04 21.66 -4.64
CA ASN A 116 -9.19 21.51 -5.52
C ASN A 116 -9.29 20.12 -6.16
N ASN A 117 -8.40 19.19 -5.80
CA ASN A 117 -8.38 17.83 -6.34
C ASN A 117 -8.40 16.79 -5.24
N ASP A 118 -9.04 15.67 -5.52
CA ASP A 118 -9.02 14.49 -4.68
C ASP A 118 -7.70 13.74 -4.93
N CYS A 119 -6.81 13.75 -3.95
CA CYS A 119 -5.48 13.17 -4.05
C CYS A 119 -5.27 12.04 -3.06
N VAL A 120 -4.50 11.05 -3.46
CA VAL A 120 -4.07 9.92 -2.62
C VAL A 120 -2.59 10.10 -2.30
N TYR A 121 -2.21 9.74 -1.09
CA TYR A 121 -0.85 9.93 -0.60
C TYR A 121 -0.23 8.62 -0.14
N LEU A 122 1.05 8.42 -0.46
CA LEU A 122 1.88 7.36 0.08
C LEU A 122 2.92 7.98 1.02
N VAL A 123 2.94 7.49 2.24
CA VAL A 123 3.80 8.00 3.31
C VAL A 123 4.76 6.90 3.73
N GLU A 124 6.05 7.12 3.56
CA GLU A 124 7.07 6.20 4.01
C GLU A 124 7.40 6.45 5.48
N THR A 125 7.28 5.41 6.31
CA THR A 125 7.65 5.44 7.72
C THR A 125 9.17 5.27 7.90
N VAL A 126 9.71 5.66 9.06
CA VAL A 126 11.14 5.50 9.35
C VAL A 126 11.62 4.04 9.18
N PRO A 127 10.86 3.00 9.59
CA PRO A 127 11.21 1.61 9.30
C PRO A 127 11.17 1.19 7.82
N GLY A 128 10.81 2.08 6.88
CA GLY A 128 10.80 1.79 5.45
C GLY A 128 9.47 1.27 4.90
N LYS A 129 8.42 1.21 5.71
CA LYS A 129 7.10 0.75 5.29
C LYS A 129 6.27 1.90 4.72
N PHE A 130 5.54 1.63 3.64
CA PHE A 130 4.63 2.61 3.07
C PHE A 130 3.22 2.47 3.65
N ARG A 131 2.59 3.62 3.89
CA ARG A 131 1.21 3.76 4.33
C ARG A 131 0.42 4.57 3.33
N VAL A 132 -0.81 4.14 3.03
CA VAL A 132 -1.72 4.86 2.14
C VAL A 132 -2.60 5.79 2.95
N VAL A 133 -2.72 7.05 2.52
CA VAL A 133 -3.67 8.01 3.04
C VAL A 133 -4.63 8.39 1.92
N GLY A 134 -5.79 7.81 1.94
CA GLY A 134 -6.81 7.86 0.90
C GLY A 134 -7.42 6.49 0.68
N SER A 135 -8.64 6.47 0.18
CA SER A 135 -9.36 5.24 -0.15
C SER A 135 -10.13 5.38 -1.46
N GLU A 136 -10.50 4.25 -2.05
CA GLU A 136 -11.35 4.25 -3.24
C GLU A 136 -12.76 4.79 -2.94
N ALA A 137 -13.29 4.42 -1.77
CA ALA A 137 -14.70 4.66 -1.41
C ALA A 137 -15.00 6.12 -1.03
N TRP A 138 -14.07 6.81 -0.36
CA TRP A 138 -14.33 8.16 0.17
C TRP A 138 -13.42 9.21 -0.44
N LEU A 139 -13.89 10.46 -0.47
CA LEU A 139 -13.10 11.61 -0.88
C LEU A 139 -12.06 11.94 0.18
N VAL A 140 -10.90 12.34 -0.27
CA VAL A 140 -9.81 12.83 0.56
C VAL A 140 -9.87 14.34 0.62
N LYS A 141 -9.91 14.88 1.83
CA LYS A 141 -9.88 16.32 2.04
C LYS A 141 -8.45 16.77 2.26
N SER A 142 -7.92 17.49 1.30
CA SER A 142 -6.58 18.07 1.37
C SER A 142 -6.68 19.60 1.45
N THR A 143 -5.88 20.20 2.34
CA THR A 143 -5.79 21.66 2.49
C THR A 143 -4.34 22.05 2.64
N VAL A 144 -3.93 23.09 1.95
CA VAL A 144 -2.56 23.61 2.01
C VAL A 144 -2.58 25.05 2.51
N ALA A 145 -1.79 25.30 3.55
CA ALA A 145 -1.54 26.63 4.08
C ALA A 145 -0.08 27.02 3.88
N GLN A 146 0.17 28.27 3.57
CA GLN A 146 1.51 28.82 3.40
C GLN A 146 1.77 29.90 4.46
N ASP A 147 2.97 29.85 5.06
CA ASP A 147 3.43 30.85 6.00
C ASP A 147 4.79 31.40 5.53
N LEU A 148 4.87 32.71 5.34
CA LEU A 148 6.07 33.42 4.94
C LEU A 148 7.01 33.71 6.11
N GLY A 149 6.57 33.39 7.33
CA GLY A 149 7.29 33.73 8.55
C GLY A 149 7.19 35.20 8.92
N GLN A 150 7.57 35.52 10.12
CA GLN A 150 7.55 36.89 10.63
C GLN A 150 8.99 37.37 10.93
N GLY A 151 9.44 38.35 10.16
CA GLY A 151 10.76 38.94 10.32
C GLY A 151 11.94 38.00 9.97
N PRO A 152 13.17 38.36 10.29
CA PRO A 152 14.37 37.62 9.87
C PRO A 152 14.60 36.33 10.63
N THR A 153 13.88 36.08 11.73
CA THR A 153 13.94 34.85 12.54
C THR A 153 12.76 33.90 12.29
N GLY A 154 11.80 34.31 11.46
CA GLY A 154 10.67 33.49 11.08
C GLY A 154 11.08 32.35 10.13
N THR A 155 10.29 31.31 10.10
CA THR A 155 10.45 30.17 9.18
C THR A 155 9.36 30.21 8.12
N THR A 156 9.74 30.07 6.86
CA THR A 156 8.80 29.91 5.75
C THR A 156 8.43 28.45 5.61
N SER A 157 7.16 28.14 5.41
CA SER A 157 6.70 26.76 5.22
C SER A 157 5.39 26.69 4.44
N THR A 158 5.24 25.56 3.73
CA THR A 158 4.00 25.14 3.11
C THR A 158 3.53 23.90 3.87
N THR A 159 2.39 24.00 4.56
CA THR A 159 1.81 22.91 5.37
C THR A 159 0.65 22.29 4.64
N LEU A 160 0.76 21.01 4.32
CA LEU A 160 -0.29 20.17 3.77
C LEU A 160 -0.97 19.43 4.92
N SER A 161 -2.28 19.58 5.03
CA SER A 161 -3.13 18.82 5.96
C SER A 161 -4.11 17.98 5.18
N VAL A 162 -4.09 16.67 5.40
CA VAL A 162 -4.94 15.69 4.71
C VAL A 162 -5.79 14.96 5.74
N GLU A 163 -7.07 14.81 5.44
CA GLU A 163 -8.02 13.99 6.17
C GLU A 163 -8.64 12.98 5.22
N ALA A 164 -8.46 11.70 5.51
CA ALA A 164 -8.97 10.59 4.70
C ALA A 164 -9.68 9.57 5.58
N THR A 165 -10.91 9.23 5.22
CA THR A 165 -11.65 8.13 5.85
C THR A 165 -11.27 6.81 5.21
N ASP A 166 -11.11 5.76 6.03
CA ASP A 166 -10.83 4.41 5.58
C ASP A 166 -11.43 3.37 6.54
N GLU A 167 -11.39 2.09 6.16
CA GLU A 167 -11.86 0.98 7.01
C GLU A 167 -10.88 0.67 8.14
N CYS A 168 -9.59 0.98 7.96
CA CYS A 168 -8.53 0.72 8.93
C CYS A 168 -7.53 1.88 9.04
N PRO A 169 -6.68 1.87 10.09
CA PRO A 169 -5.62 2.86 10.22
C PRO A 169 -4.65 2.79 9.04
N ALA A 170 -4.53 3.89 8.28
CA ALA A 170 -3.68 4.08 7.11
C ALA A 170 -3.04 2.78 6.60
N PRO A 171 -3.69 2.07 5.65
CA PRO A 171 -3.27 0.73 5.23
C PRO A 171 -1.82 0.68 4.77
N PHE A 172 -1.15 -0.44 4.98
CA PHE A 172 0.18 -0.69 4.42
C PHE A 172 0.11 -0.91 2.92
N TYR A 173 1.16 -0.53 2.22
CA TYR A 173 1.31 -0.75 0.78
C TYR A 173 2.69 -1.32 0.46
N TYR A 174 2.69 -2.44 -0.25
CA TYR A 174 3.90 -3.17 -0.66
C TYR A 174 4.04 -3.30 -2.18
N GLY A 175 3.08 -2.75 -2.93
CA GLY A 175 3.10 -2.76 -4.38
C GLY A 175 4.10 -1.77 -4.98
N LYS A 176 4.28 -1.83 -6.29
CA LYS A 176 5.16 -0.92 -7.05
C LYS A 176 4.69 0.52 -6.95
N ILE A 177 5.64 1.44 -6.82
CA ILE A 177 5.41 2.89 -6.88
C ILE A 177 6.16 3.42 -8.09
N GLU A 178 5.45 3.72 -9.16
CA GLU A 178 6.01 4.25 -10.39
C GLU A 178 6.13 5.76 -10.28
N THR A 179 7.37 6.27 -10.23
CA THR A 179 7.70 7.69 -10.12
C THR A 179 8.43 8.18 -11.36
N GLU A 180 8.57 9.49 -11.51
CA GLU A 180 9.38 10.08 -12.61
C GLU A 180 10.86 9.69 -12.52
N ASP A 181 11.37 9.44 -11.32
CA ASP A 181 12.76 9.05 -11.07
C ASP A 181 13.01 7.54 -11.22
N GLY A 182 11.94 6.75 -11.47
CA GLY A 182 11.99 5.29 -11.59
C GLY A 182 10.98 4.60 -10.71
N THR A 183 11.05 3.28 -10.67
CA THR A 183 10.14 2.44 -9.87
C THR A 183 10.74 2.14 -8.50
N ILE A 184 9.97 2.42 -7.45
CA ILE A 184 10.28 2.04 -6.08
C ILE A 184 9.53 0.76 -5.78
N GLN A 185 10.26 -0.25 -5.27
CA GLN A 185 9.68 -1.50 -4.79
C GLN A 185 9.77 -1.50 -3.25
N PRO A 186 8.65 -1.24 -2.53
CA PRO A 186 8.63 -1.39 -1.09
C PRO A 186 8.99 -2.82 -0.67
N GLU A 187 9.77 -2.96 0.39
CA GLU A 187 10.00 -4.28 0.97
C GLU A 187 8.72 -4.75 1.65
N ALA A 188 8.21 -5.91 1.24
CA ALA A 188 7.14 -6.59 1.96
C ALA A 188 7.62 -6.88 3.38
N GLU A 189 6.74 -6.68 4.35
CA GLU A 189 7.06 -7.07 5.72
C GLU A 189 7.35 -8.56 5.77
N SER A 190 8.58 -8.93 6.13
CA SER A 190 8.93 -10.31 6.46
C SER A 190 8.16 -10.86 7.69
N ASN A 191 7.15 -10.14 8.18
CA ASN A 191 6.28 -10.47 9.31
C ASN A 191 4.82 -10.80 8.89
N VAL A 192 4.52 -10.89 7.59
CA VAL A 192 3.55 -11.88 7.15
C VAL A 192 4.31 -13.22 7.12
N THR A 193 5.14 -13.39 8.09
CA THR A 193 5.92 -14.58 8.32
C THR A 193 5.20 -15.38 9.36
N ASN A 194 4.92 -16.47 8.98
CA ASN A 194 5.86 -17.56 9.25
C ASN A 194 6.33 -18.18 7.97
N SER A 195 7.23 -17.58 7.29
CA SER A 195 7.97 -18.33 6.32
C SER A 195 9.41 -17.81 6.27
N GLU A 196 10.25 -18.34 7.14
CA GLU A 196 11.65 -18.63 6.82
C GLU A 196 11.74 -19.67 5.68
N THR A 197 10.61 -20.02 5.05
CA THR A 197 10.57 -20.88 3.88
C THR A 197 10.50 -20.00 2.64
N PRO A 198 11.57 -19.94 1.88
CA PRO A 198 11.59 -19.29 0.57
C PRO A 198 10.52 -19.92 -0.33
N TYR A 199 10.02 -19.16 -1.31
CA TYR A 199 9.08 -19.68 -2.30
C TYR A 199 9.69 -20.87 -3.02
N GLU A 200 9.00 -22.01 -3.05
CA GLU A 200 9.46 -23.19 -3.76
C GLU A 200 8.63 -23.43 -5.03
N TYR A 201 9.30 -23.65 -6.14
CA TYR A 201 8.69 -24.04 -7.38
C TYR A 201 9.54 -25.09 -8.10
N ASN A 202 8.95 -26.25 -8.47
CA ASN A 202 9.64 -27.36 -9.12
C ASN A 202 10.92 -27.81 -8.37
N GLY A 203 10.93 -27.78 -7.04
CA GLY A 203 12.06 -28.17 -6.19
C GLY A 203 13.19 -27.14 -6.15
N THR A 204 12.99 -25.96 -6.71
CA THR A 204 13.92 -24.82 -6.63
C THR A 204 13.37 -23.80 -5.68
N THR A 205 14.24 -23.30 -4.81
CA THR A 205 13.94 -22.30 -3.79
C THR A 205 14.30 -20.91 -4.30
N TYR A 206 13.36 -19.97 -4.25
CA TYR A 206 13.52 -18.59 -4.71
C TYR A 206 13.59 -17.63 -3.51
N GLY A 207 14.60 -16.79 -3.47
CA GLY A 207 14.81 -15.82 -2.39
C GLY A 207 14.00 -14.55 -2.52
N SER A 208 13.35 -14.31 -3.68
CA SER A 208 12.46 -13.17 -3.88
C SER A 208 11.15 -13.60 -4.54
N PHE A 209 10.09 -12.86 -4.23
CA PHE A 209 8.77 -13.07 -4.85
C PHE A 209 8.82 -12.89 -6.36
N ASN A 210 9.54 -11.90 -6.86
CA ASN A 210 9.63 -11.64 -8.30
C ASN A 210 10.31 -12.78 -9.04
N ASP A 211 11.42 -13.31 -8.51
CA ASP A 211 12.12 -14.46 -9.12
C ASP A 211 11.23 -15.70 -9.17
N TYR A 212 10.40 -15.90 -8.14
CA TYR A 212 9.41 -16.97 -8.09
C TYR A 212 8.34 -16.79 -9.17
N ILE A 213 7.72 -15.60 -9.27
CA ILE A 213 6.71 -15.29 -10.30
C ILE A 213 7.28 -15.43 -11.72
N ASP A 214 8.50 -14.93 -11.95
CA ASP A 214 9.17 -15.03 -13.24
C ASP A 214 9.45 -16.49 -13.62
N ALA A 215 9.84 -17.32 -12.65
CA ALA A 215 10.06 -18.74 -12.87
C ALA A 215 8.76 -19.49 -13.23
N VAL A 216 7.66 -19.21 -12.51
CA VAL A 216 6.34 -19.78 -12.82
C VAL A 216 5.85 -19.31 -14.20
N ALA A 217 6.03 -18.04 -14.52
CA ALA A 217 5.65 -17.45 -15.80
C ALA A 217 6.43 -18.08 -16.97
N ALA A 218 7.75 -18.20 -16.83
CA ALA A 218 8.61 -18.82 -17.85
C ALA A 218 8.25 -20.28 -18.10
N ASP A 219 7.91 -21.02 -17.06
CA ASP A 219 7.60 -22.44 -17.14
C ASP A 219 6.19 -22.74 -17.66
N THR A 220 5.23 -21.81 -17.46
CA THR A 220 3.83 -21.95 -17.87
C THR A 220 3.51 -21.26 -19.20
N GLY A 221 4.44 -20.47 -19.74
CA GLY A 221 4.23 -19.64 -20.95
C GLY A 221 3.27 -18.47 -20.74
N LYS A 222 2.90 -18.16 -19.50
CA LYS A 222 2.09 -16.98 -19.13
C LYS A 222 2.99 -15.74 -18.95
N THR A 223 2.38 -14.57 -18.95
CA THR A 223 3.13 -13.36 -18.60
C THR A 223 3.28 -13.25 -17.09
N PRO A 224 4.39 -12.68 -16.58
CA PRO A 224 4.55 -12.46 -15.14
C PRO A 224 3.37 -11.72 -14.50
N ALA A 225 2.80 -10.74 -15.20
CA ALA A 225 1.65 -9.98 -14.72
C ALA A 225 0.39 -10.86 -14.50
N ASN A 226 0.14 -11.83 -15.38
CA ASN A 226 -1.00 -12.74 -15.24
C ASN A 226 -0.78 -13.72 -14.07
N VAL A 227 0.45 -14.19 -13.88
CA VAL A 227 0.81 -15.07 -12.76
C VAL A 227 0.70 -14.31 -11.44
N GLU A 228 1.15 -13.07 -11.40
CA GLU A 228 1.06 -12.19 -10.24
C GLU A 228 -0.42 -11.89 -9.87
N GLU A 229 -1.27 -11.64 -10.86
CA GLU A 229 -2.72 -11.43 -10.64
C GLU A 229 -3.39 -12.66 -10.05
N GLU A 230 -3.08 -13.85 -10.55
CA GLU A 230 -3.59 -15.12 -10.01
C GLU A 230 -3.10 -15.35 -8.57
N PHE A 231 -1.81 -15.13 -8.32
CA PHE A 231 -1.24 -15.23 -6.97
C PHE A 231 -1.98 -14.34 -5.97
N TYR A 232 -2.19 -13.07 -6.30
CA TYR A 232 -2.90 -12.16 -5.42
C TYR A 232 -4.38 -12.51 -5.25
N SER A 233 -5.01 -13.07 -6.29
CA SER A 233 -6.36 -13.63 -6.16
C SER A 233 -6.40 -14.75 -5.12
N LEU A 234 -5.42 -15.65 -5.15
CA LEU A 234 -5.27 -16.74 -4.18
C LEU A 234 -4.96 -16.23 -2.77
N VAL A 235 -4.13 -15.20 -2.64
CA VAL A 235 -3.87 -14.55 -1.34
C VAL A 235 -5.17 -14.00 -0.73
N VAL A 236 -6.01 -13.36 -1.53
CA VAL A 236 -7.32 -12.87 -1.09
C VAL A 236 -8.23 -14.03 -0.67
N GLN A 237 -8.30 -15.11 -1.45
CA GLN A 237 -9.11 -16.30 -1.16
C GLN A 237 -8.65 -17.00 0.13
N ASN A 238 -7.36 -16.99 0.41
CA ASN A 238 -6.75 -17.60 1.59
C ASN A 238 -6.58 -16.63 2.77
N ALA A 239 -7.36 -15.55 2.80
CA ALA A 239 -7.39 -14.59 3.91
C ALA A 239 -6.01 -14.00 4.27
N GLY A 240 -5.16 -13.77 3.26
CA GLY A 240 -3.83 -13.20 3.42
C GLY A 240 -2.72 -14.20 3.72
N ASP A 241 -2.96 -15.50 3.57
CA ASP A 241 -1.93 -16.53 3.69
C ASP A 241 -1.15 -16.68 2.38
N TYR A 242 0.04 -16.09 2.32
CA TYR A 242 0.91 -16.10 1.16
C TYR A 242 1.53 -17.47 0.87
N GLN A 243 1.74 -18.29 1.92
CA GLN A 243 2.30 -19.63 1.77
C GLN A 243 1.30 -20.55 1.08
N LEU A 244 0.06 -20.56 1.58
CA LEU A 244 -1.01 -21.34 0.99
C LEU A 244 -1.35 -20.87 -0.43
N ALA A 245 -1.27 -19.56 -0.67
CA ALA A 245 -1.44 -18.99 -2.01
C ALA A 245 -0.32 -19.47 -2.97
N ALA A 246 0.93 -19.55 -2.51
CA ALA A 246 2.03 -20.07 -3.33
C ALA A 246 1.87 -21.56 -3.64
N GLU A 247 1.43 -22.37 -2.67
CA GLU A 247 1.14 -23.79 -2.90
C GLU A 247 0.04 -23.97 -3.96
N GLN A 248 -1.05 -23.21 -3.84
CA GLN A 248 -2.16 -23.25 -4.80
C GLN A 248 -1.77 -22.71 -6.18
N LEU A 249 -0.90 -21.68 -6.24
CA LEU A 249 -0.37 -21.20 -7.50
C LEU A 249 0.46 -22.29 -8.21
N ASN A 250 1.26 -23.04 -7.47
CA ASN A 250 2.03 -24.18 -8.00
C ASN A 250 1.11 -25.26 -8.57
N GLU A 251 -0.03 -25.53 -7.93
CA GLU A 251 -1.05 -26.46 -8.46
C GLU A 251 -1.68 -25.89 -9.75
N SER A 252 -2.03 -24.61 -9.75
CA SER A 252 -2.55 -23.94 -10.96
C SER A 252 -1.54 -23.95 -12.11
N ALA A 253 -0.26 -23.75 -11.85
CA ALA A 253 0.81 -23.82 -12.81
C ALA A 253 0.94 -25.21 -13.45
N ALA A 254 0.77 -26.26 -12.67
CA ALA A 254 0.77 -27.63 -13.18
C ALA A 254 -0.39 -27.90 -14.17
N ILE A 255 -1.58 -27.34 -13.88
CA ILE A 255 -2.75 -27.42 -14.76
C ILE A 255 -2.48 -26.65 -16.05
N TRP A 256 -1.97 -25.43 -16.00
CA TRP A 256 -1.65 -24.61 -17.18
C TRP A 256 -0.63 -25.28 -18.11
N LYS A 257 0.38 -25.95 -17.55
CA LYS A 257 1.34 -26.75 -18.34
C LYS A 257 0.68 -27.92 -19.07
N ALA A 258 -0.23 -28.61 -18.38
CA ALA A 258 -0.95 -29.73 -18.98
C ALA A 258 -1.85 -29.27 -20.13
N GLU A 259 -2.52 -28.13 -20.01
CA GLU A 259 -3.35 -27.52 -21.04
C GLU A 259 -2.50 -27.06 -22.25
N ALA A 260 -1.37 -26.40 -21.98
CA ALA A 260 -0.44 -25.95 -23.04
C ALA A 260 0.14 -27.12 -23.84
N SER A 261 0.40 -28.27 -23.24
CA SER A 261 0.88 -29.49 -23.91
C SER A 261 -0.16 -30.19 -24.72
N GLN A 262 -1.47 -29.98 -24.46
CA GLN A 262 -2.57 -30.56 -25.24
C GLN A 262 -2.97 -29.68 -26.44
N SER A 263 -2.60 -28.40 -26.42
CA SER A 263 -2.96 -27.44 -27.49
C SER A 263 -1.91 -27.33 -28.60
N ASN A 264 -0.83 -28.09 -28.55
CA ASN A 264 0.21 -28.13 -29.58
C ASN A 264 0.29 -29.56 -30.16
N PRO A 265 -0.47 -29.88 -31.24
CA PRO A 265 -0.47 -31.19 -31.92
C PRO A 265 0.81 -31.41 -32.73
#